data_d2c60685bdbee908082cac43539dfc20
#
_entry.id   d2c60685bdbee908082cac43539dfc20
#
_cell.length_a   1.000
_cell.length_b   1.000
_cell.length_c   1.000
_cell.angle_alpha   90.00
_cell.angle_beta   90.00
_cell.angle_gamma   90.00
#
_symmetry.space_group_name_H-M   'P 1'
#
loop_
_entity.id
_entity.type
_entity.pdbx_description
1 polymer ?
#
loop_
_entity_poly.entity_id
_entity_poly.type
_entity_poly.pdbx_seq_one_letter_code
_entity_poly.pdbx_strand_id
1 'polypeptide(L)'
;LKGGYERRPDIVLYINGIAMVVIELKRSSVELADGVRQLITNQEEIFNRGFFSTVQVVLAGNDSQGLRMGTTGTPEQFYVEWKDEVPLAAGETPTAGALLDRPLALLCDKARLLDLVRNFIIFDGGQKKVPRPHQYAGVKAAQERIAKREGGVIWHTQGSGKSILMVLIAKWLLEHDPEARILVVTDRDELDKQIVGVMRNAGVIGPGSPSPRITSRAEFVEKLGSTTTRLMCALLHKIDPSDLNGTPPKVHGRMYVFVDECHR
;
A
#
# COMPACT_ATOMS: atom_id res chain seq x y z
N LEU A 1 6.56 9.01 31.23
CA LEU A 1 6.28 8.13 32.38
C LEU A 1 5.26 8.84 33.28
N LYS A 2 4.01 8.46 33.21
CA LYS A 2 2.97 8.98 34.10
C LYS A 2 2.53 7.87 35.03
N GLY A 3 2.84 8.08 36.35
CA GLY A 3 2.07 7.46 37.44
C GLY A 3 2.07 5.92 37.50
N GLY A 4 3.22 5.24 37.48
CA GLY A 4 3.30 3.81 37.76
C GLY A 4 2.94 2.85 36.58
N TYR A 5 2.50 3.38 35.46
CA TYR A 5 2.23 2.60 34.25
C TYR A 5 3.40 2.69 33.27
N GLU A 6 4.47 1.97 33.56
CA GLU A 6 5.65 1.94 32.70
C GLU A 6 5.48 0.87 31.61
N ARG A 7 5.77 1.23 30.35
CA ARG A 7 5.86 0.32 29.21
C ARG A 7 7.21 0.51 28.53
N ARG A 8 7.88 -0.58 28.28
CA ARG A 8 9.20 -0.59 27.61
C ARG A 8 9.09 -1.49 26.37
N PRO A 9 9.03 -0.88 25.17
CA PRO A 9 9.16 -1.65 23.95
C PRO A 9 10.53 -2.36 23.92
N ASP A 10 10.58 -3.55 23.35
CA ASP A 10 11.85 -4.31 23.26
C ASP A 10 12.83 -3.59 22.34
N ILE A 11 12.37 -3.17 21.14
CA ILE A 11 13.21 -2.45 20.18
C ILE A 11 12.42 -1.29 19.57
N VAL A 12 13.09 -0.14 19.43
CA VAL A 12 12.56 1.02 18.70
C VAL A 12 13.57 1.46 17.66
N LEU A 13 13.11 1.58 16.40
CA LEU A 13 13.93 2.13 15.34
C LEU A 13 13.61 3.61 15.14
N TYR A 14 14.65 4.42 15.16
CA TYR A 14 14.59 5.87 14.97
C TYR A 14 15.17 6.27 13.62
N ILE A 15 14.50 7.22 12.96
CA ILE A 15 15.03 7.92 11.78
C ILE A 15 15.12 9.40 12.13
N ASN A 16 16.32 9.95 12.11
CA ASN A 16 16.59 11.35 12.50
C ASN A 16 15.97 11.74 13.85
N GLY A 17 16.05 10.84 14.85
CA GLY A 17 15.52 11.07 16.17
C GLY A 17 14.00 10.87 16.32
N ILE A 18 13.28 10.53 15.26
CA ILE A 18 11.84 10.27 15.28
C ILE A 18 11.63 8.75 15.36
N ALA A 19 10.83 8.29 16.33
CA ALA A 19 10.45 6.88 16.45
C ALA A 19 9.55 6.48 15.28
N MET A 20 10.01 5.54 14.45
CA MET A 20 9.32 5.09 13.23
C MET A 20 8.79 3.67 13.34
N VAL A 21 9.51 2.79 14.03
CA VAL A 21 9.11 1.39 14.18
C VAL A 21 9.21 0.99 15.65
N VAL A 22 8.23 0.24 16.11
CA VAL A 22 8.26 -0.41 17.43
C VAL A 22 8.16 -1.91 17.21
N ILE A 23 9.05 -2.67 17.84
CA ILE A 23 9.13 -4.13 17.73
C ILE A 23 8.95 -4.73 19.11
N GLU A 24 8.07 -5.70 19.22
CA GLU A 24 7.83 -6.50 20.41
C GLU A 24 8.20 -7.95 20.11
N LEU A 25 9.12 -8.52 20.89
CA LEU A 25 9.60 -9.89 20.71
C LEU A 25 9.08 -10.80 21.83
N LYS A 26 8.69 -11.99 21.46
CA LYS A 26 8.24 -13.01 22.40
C LYS A 26 9.12 -14.25 22.32
N ARG A 27 9.25 -14.95 23.43
CA ARG A 27 9.89 -16.27 23.47
C ARG A 27 9.08 -17.25 22.62
N SER A 28 9.72 -18.25 22.04
CA SER A 28 9.09 -19.28 21.22
C SER A 28 7.96 -20.06 21.93
N SER A 29 7.98 -20.06 23.27
CA SER A 29 6.95 -20.67 24.10
C SER A 29 5.73 -19.79 24.37
N VAL A 30 5.72 -18.55 23.92
CA VAL A 30 4.64 -17.57 24.10
C VAL A 30 3.96 -17.34 22.76
N GLU A 31 2.64 -17.31 22.75
CA GLU A 31 1.86 -17.03 21.55
C GLU A 31 2.19 -15.64 20.98
N LEU A 32 2.42 -15.56 19.68
CA LEU A 32 2.73 -14.28 19.00
C LEU A 32 1.59 -13.28 19.14
N ALA A 33 0.35 -13.76 19.25
CA ALA A 33 -0.82 -12.93 19.50
C ALA A 33 -0.71 -12.09 20.78
N ASP A 34 0.00 -12.59 21.80
CA ASP A 34 0.23 -11.81 23.03
C ASP A 34 1.16 -10.62 22.79
N GLY A 35 2.14 -10.76 21.89
CA GLY A 35 2.98 -9.65 21.44
C GLY A 35 2.16 -8.60 20.68
N VAL A 36 1.25 -9.03 19.82
CA VAL A 36 0.33 -8.12 19.10
C VAL A 36 -0.58 -7.37 20.09
N ARG A 37 -1.18 -8.06 21.05
CA ARG A 37 -2.03 -7.45 22.09
C ARG A 37 -1.25 -6.46 22.96
N GLN A 38 0.00 -6.78 23.28
CA GLN A 38 0.87 -5.85 24.01
C GLN A 38 1.14 -4.58 23.19
N LEU A 39 1.43 -4.69 21.88
CA LEU A 39 1.59 -3.53 21.01
C LEU A 39 0.32 -2.68 20.95
N ILE A 40 -0.86 -3.29 20.91
CA ILE A 40 -2.14 -2.57 20.92
C ILE A 40 -2.34 -1.83 22.23
N THR A 41 -2.18 -2.51 23.39
CA THR A 41 -2.37 -1.88 24.70
C THR A 41 -1.35 -0.79 24.97
N ASN A 42 -0.10 -0.91 24.48
CA ASN A 42 0.92 0.14 24.60
C ASN A 42 0.52 1.47 23.94
N GLN A 43 -0.44 1.46 23.01
CA GLN A 43 -0.95 2.63 22.30
C GLN A 43 -2.11 3.32 23.04
N GLU A 44 -2.59 2.77 24.13
CA GLU A 44 -3.67 3.39 24.92
C GLU A 44 -3.21 4.68 25.57
N GLU A 45 -4.17 5.57 25.85
CA GLU A 45 -3.91 6.89 26.41
C GLU A 45 -3.24 6.83 27.78
N ILE A 46 -3.59 5.83 28.59
CA ILE A 46 -3.01 5.58 29.91
C ILE A 46 -1.51 5.22 29.86
N PHE A 47 -1.02 4.75 28.70
CA PHE A 47 0.36 4.35 28.53
C PHE A 47 1.15 5.34 27.65
N ASN A 48 1.37 5.04 26.37
CA ASN A 48 2.33 5.74 25.52
C ASN A 48 1.71 6.30 24.23
N ARG A 49 0.42 6.65 24.20
CA ARG A 49 -0.25 7.15 22.99
C ARG A 49 0.54 8.26 22.30
N GLY A 50 1.06 9.21 23.05
CA GLY A 50 1.85 10.30 22.48
C GLY A 50 3.13 9.85 21.79
N PHE A 51 3.80 8.82 22.33
CA PHE A 51 4.98 8.22 21.70
C PHE A 51 4.64 7.55 20.37
N PHE A 52 3.49 6.87 20.28
CA PHE A 52 3.04 6.21 19.06
C PHE A 52 2.54 7.16 17.97
N SER A 53 2.43 8.46 18.23
CA SER A 53 1.97 9.43 17.22
C SER A 53 2.87 9.50 15.97
N THR A 54 4.16 9.25 16.12
CA THR A 54 5.13 9.24 15.01
C THR A 54 5.39 7.86 14.44
N VAL A 55 5.03 6.80 15.18
CA VAL A 55 5.29 5.42 14.77
C VAL A 55 4.49 5.07 13.51
N GLN A 56 5.17 4.53 12.52
CA GLN A 56 4.60 4.16 11.22
C GLN A 56 4.33 2.66 11.13
N VAL A 57 5.19 1.85 11.70
CA VAL A 57 5.10 0.39 11.64
C VAL A 57 5.25 -0.17 13.06
N VAL A 58 4.44 -1.16 13.39
CA VAL A 58 4.58 -1.96 14.61
C VAL A 58 4.72 -3.43 14.24
N LEU A 59 5.68 -4.10 14.87
CA LEU A 59 6.05 -5.48 14.58
C LEU A 59 5.99 -6.31 15.84
N ALA A 60 5.37 -7.50 15.75
CA ALA A 60 5.46 -8.53 16.79
C ALA A 60 6.12 -9.76 16.19
N GLY A 61 7.06 -10.39 16.89
CA GLY A 61 7.79 -11.52 16.36
C GLY A 61 8.20 -12.55 17.41
N ASN A 62 8.28 -13.82 17.00
CA ASN A 62 8.95 -14.90 17.71
C ASN A 62 9.49 -15.93 16.72
N ASP A 63 10.40 -16.80 17.19
CA ASP A 63 11.08 -17.79 16.34
C ASP A 63 10.16 -18.93 15.86
N SER A 64 9.04 -19.18 16.54
CA SER A 64 8.13 -20.29 16.22
C SER A 64 7.00 -19.91 15.27
N GLN A 65 6.57 -18.63 15.29
CA GLN A 65 5.40 -18.15 14.53
C GLN A 65 5.72 -17.01 13.56
N GLY A 66 6.99 -16.58 13.53
CA GLY A 66 7.49 -15.58 12.58
C GLY A 66 7.17 -14.13 12.97
N LEU A 67 6.83 -13.32 11.98
CA LEU A 67 6.68 -11.87 12.12
C LEU A 67 5.27 -11.41 11.73
N ARG A 68 4.65 -10.60 12.58
CA ARG A 68 3.37 -9.92 12.33
C ARG A 68 3.60 -8.42 12.23
N MET A 69 3.02 -7.80 11.23
CA MET A 69 3.12 -6.38 10.97
C MET A 69 1.76 -5.69 11.04
N GLY A 70 1.75 -4.54 11.67
CA GLY A 70 0.64 -3.60 11.69
C GLY A 70 1.13 -2.17 11.70
N THR A 71 0.23 -1.25 11.98
CA THR A 71 0.54 0.16 12.24
C THR A 71 -0.23 0.64 13.47
N THR A 72 -0.07 1.88 13.85
CA THR A 72 -0.82 2.47 14.95
C THR A 72 -2.33 2.41 14.68
N GLY A 73 -3.08 1.91 15.67
CA GLY A 73 -4.53 1.74 15.58
C GLY A 73 -4.99 0.49 14.81
N THR A 74 -4.08 -0.38 14.35
CA THR A 74 -4.46 -1.63 13.69
C THR A 74 -5.11 -2.60 14.69
N PRO A 75 -6.37 -3.05 14.50
CA PRO A 75 -6.97 -4.11 15.29
C PRO A 75 -6.23 -5.45 15.14
N GLU A 76 -6.25 -6.29 16.17
CA GLU A 76 -5.51 -7.57 16.24
C GLU A 76 -5.69 -8.43 14.98
N GLN A 77 -6.92 -8.58 14.51
CA GLN A 77 -7.27 -9.41 13.35
C GLN A 77 -6.71 -8.92 12.01
N PHE A 78 -6.24 -7.68 11.95
CA PHE A 78 -5.66 -7.09 10.74
C PHE A 78 -4.14 -7.00 10.75
N TYR A 79 -3.48 -7.51 11.79
CA TYR A 79 -2.04 -7.73 11.74
C TYR A 79 -1.73 -8.80 10.70
N VAL A 80 -0.87 -8.46 9.76
CA VAL A 80 -0.52 -9.35 8.65
C VAL A 80 0.75 -10.13 8.97
N GLU A 81 0.74 -11.43 8.67
CA GLU A 81 1.97 -12.21 8.68
C GLU A 81 2.87 -11.73 7.56
N TRP A 82 4.07 -11.29 7.91
CA TRP A 82 5.04 -10.85 6.92
C TRP A 82 5.88 -12.04 6.47
N LYS A 83 5.63 -12.48 5.24
CA LYS A 83 6.42 -13.52 4.56
C LYS A 83 7.10 -12.87 3.37
N ASP A 84 8.42 -12.91 3.35
CA ASP A 84 9.16 -12.52 2.17
C ASP A 84 9.14 -13.66 1.15
N GLU A 85 8.69 -13.36 -0.06
CA GLU A 85 8.68 -14.30 -1.19
C GLU A 85 10.09 -14.46 -1.84
N VAL A 86 11.12 -13.94 -1.21
CA VAL A 86 12.49 -14.13 -1.70
C VAL A 86 12.85 -15.60 -1.53
N PRO A 87 13.02 -16.36 -2.62
CA PRO A 87 13.40 -17.77 -2.54
C PRO A 87 14.68 -17.90 -1.72
N LEU A 88 14.76 -18.94 -0.92
CA LEU A 88 16.02 -19.37 -0.34
C LEU A 88 17.02 -19.62 -1.48
N ALA A 89 18.27 -19.21 -1.34
CA ALA A 89 19.29 -19.56 -2.30
C ALA A 89 19.34 -21.08 -2.45
N ALA A 90 19.63 -21.57 -3.66
CA ALA A 90 19.68 -23.00 -3.92
C ALA A 90 20.64 -23.69 -2.94
N GLY A 91 20.09 -24.55 -2.07
CA GLY A 91 20.86 -25.26 -1.03
C GLY A 91 20.77 -24.65 0.38
N GLU A 92 20.12 -23.50 0.58
CA GLU A 92 19.81 -23.00 1.92
C GLU A 92 18.63 -23.78 2.52
N THR A 93 18.89 -24.42 3.65
CA THR A 93 17.83 -24.96 4.51
C THR A 93 17.38 -23.89 5.51
N PRO A 94 16.09 -23.74 5.80
CA PRO A 94 15.64 -22.86 6.88
C PRO A 94 16.28 -23.30 8.19
N THR A 95 17.13 -22.44 8.76
CA THR A 95 17.69 -22.64 10.08
C THR A 95 16.67 -22.29 11.16
N ALA A 96 16.81 -22.83 12.37
CA ALA A 96 16.06 -22.39 13.54
C ALA A 96 16.24 -20.85 13.69
N GLY A 97 15.16 -20.09 13.83
CA GLY A 97 15.18 -18.62 13.81
C GLY A 97 14.89 -17.99 12.44
N ALA A 98 14.96 -18.75 11.34
CA ALA A 98 14.71 -18.22 10.00
C ALA A 98 13.31 -17.60 9.81
N LEU A 99 12.32 -18.02 10.61
CA LEU A 99 10.96 -17.47 10.55
C LEU A 99 10.87 -16.03 11.08
N LEU A 100 11.75 -15.62 11.97
CA LEU A 100 11.81 -14.28 12.54
C LEU A 100 12.94 -13.46 11.95
N ASP A 101 14.19 -13.96 12.02
CA ASP A 101 15.39 -13.19 11.73
C ASP A 101 15.41 -12.64 10.30
N ARG A 102 15.11 -13.49 9.34
CA ARG A 102 15.15 -13.10 7.93
C ARG A 102 14.08 -12.08 7.56
N PRO A 103 12.77 -12.30 7.85
CA PRO A 103 11.75 -11.30 7.58
C PRO A 103 12.01 -9.99 8.31
N LEU A 104 12.51 -10.06 9.56
CA LEU A 104 12.83 -8.87 10.34
C LEU A 104 13.99 -8.08 9.72
N ALA A 105 15.08 -8.74 9.37
CA ALA A 105 16.23 -8.11 8.74
C ALA A 105 15.88 -7.47 7.40
N LEU A 106 15.11 -8.19 6.56
CA LEU A 106 14.68 -7.69 5.27
C LEU A 106 13.69 -6.51 5.40
N LEU A 107 12.73 -6.59 6.32
CA LEU A 107 11.75 -5.53 6.51
C LEU A 107 12.36 -4.27 7.13
N CYS A 108 13.35 -4.43 7.99
CA CYS A 108 14.06 -3.34 8.66
C CYS A 108 15.31 -2.86 7.90
N ASP A 109 15.58 -3.41 6.69
CA ASP A 109 16.59 -2.81 5.81
C ASP A 109 16.27 -1.34 5.57
N LYS A 110 17.29 -0.48 5.61
CA LYS A 110 17.11 0.98 5.59
C LYS A 110 16.37 1.47 4.34
N ALA A 111 16.76 0.97 3.17
CA ALA A 111 16.15 1.38 1.91
C ALA A 111 14.72 0.89 1.81
N ARG A 112 14.48 -0.37 2.19
CA ARG A 112 13.15 -0.97 2.19
C ARG A 112 12.21 -0.32 3.20
N LEU A 113 12.66 -0.06 4.41
CA LEU A 113 11.87 0.59 5.45
C LEU A 113 11.47 2.01 5.02
N LEU A 114 12.39 2.79 4.45
CA LEU A 114 12.09 4.12 3.93
C LEU A 114 11.10 4.08 2.77
N ASP A 115 11.28 3.15 1.84
CA ASP A 115 10.34 2.93 0.73
C ASP A 115 8.94 2.58 1.25
N LEU A 116 8.87 1.67 2.23
CA LEU A 116 7.63 1.23 2.85
C LEU A 116 6.89 2.39 3.52
N VAL A 117 7.59 3.18 4.32
CA VAL A 117 7.01 4.33 5.02
C VAL A 117 6.55 5.42 4.04
N ARG A 118 7.34 5.70 3.01
CA ARG A 118 7.04 6.78 2.07
C ARG A 118 5.95 6.41 1.06
N ASN A 119 6.02 5.21 0.50
CA ASN A 119 5.26 4.86 -0.69
C ASN A 119 4.09 3.90 -0.42
N PHE A 120 4.10 3.19 0.72
CA PHE A 120 3.14 2.10 0.97
C PHE A 120 2.21 2.34 2.15
N ILE A 121 2.49 3.30 3.03
CA ILE A 121 1.56 3.67 4.09
C ILE A 121 0.52 4.63 3.51
N ILE A 122 -0.74 4.28 3.68
CA ILE A 122 -1.87 5.10 3.24
C ILE A 122 -2.87 5.28 4.37
N PHE A 123 -3.68 6.32 4.24
CA PHE A 123 -4.87 6.51 5.08
C PHE A 123 -6.10 6.14 4.25
N ASP A 124 -6.99 5.34 4.82
CA ASP A 124 -8.24 4.97 4.20
C ASP A 124 -9.36 5.07 5.24
N GLY A 125 -10.32 5.97 5.02
CA GLY A 125 -11.36 6.28 5.99
C GLY A 125 -10.82 6.80 7.33
N GLY A 126 -9.70 7.52 7.33
CA GLY A 126 -9.03 8.03 8.54
C GLY A 126 -8.19 6.98 9.27
N GLN A 127 -8.18 5.74 8.81
CA GLN A 127 -7.36 4.68 9.39
C GLN A 127 -6.05 4.52 8.61
N LYS A 128 -4.94 4.50 9.32
CA LYS A 128 -3.62 4.20 8.76
C LYS A 128 -3.56 2.72 8.40
N LYS A 129 -3.05 2.41 7.21
CA LYS A 129 -2.90 1.05 6.69
C LYS A 129 -1.49 0.80 6.18
N VAL A 130 -0.99 -0.38 6.44
CA VAL A 130 0.25 -0.92 5.87
C VAL A 130 -0.09 -1.90 4.74
N PRO A 131 0.81 -2.11 3.77
CA PRO A 131 0.57 -3.06 2.69
C PRO A 131 0.63 -4.50 3.22
N ARG A 132 -0.07 -5.39 2.55
CA ARG A 132 0.18 -6.82 2.69
C ARG A 132 1.42 -7.22 1.87
N PRO A 133 2.13 -8.31 2.22
CA PRO A 133 3.34 -8.74 1.49
C PRO A 133 3.15 -8.82 -0.02
N HIS A 134 2.08 -9.46 -0.48
CA HIS A 134 1.76 -9.58 -1.91
C HIS A 134 1.46 -8.24 -2.59
N GLN A 135 0.92 -7.25 -1.85
CA GLN A 135 0.71 -5.90 -2.39
C GLN A 135 2.05 -5.18 -2.55
N TYR A 136 2.95 -5.31 -1.58
CA TYR A 136 4.31 -4.78 -1.68
C TYR A 136 5.03 -5.38 -2.89
N ALA A 137 5.08 -6.71 -3.00
CA ALA A 137 5.70 -7.42 -4.12
C ALA A 137 5.08 -7.02 -5.47
N GLY A 138 3.74 -6.96 -5.54
CA GLY A 138 3.03 -6.58 -6.77
C GLY A 138 3.34 -5.15 -7.22
N VAL A 139 3.43 -4.19 -6.30
CA VAL A 139 3.83 -2.80 -6.63
C VAL A 139 5.28 -2.76 -7.10
N LYS A 140 6.21 -3.46 -6.44
CA LYS A 140 7.62 -3.50 -6.86
C LYS A 140 7.77 -4.11 -8.25
N ALA A 141 7.10 -5.22 -8.53
CA ALA A 141 7.09 -5.84 -9.86
C ALA A 141 6.50 -4.89 -10.93
N ALA A 142 5.44 -4.16 -10.60
CA ALA A 142 4.88 -3.15 -11.50
C ALA A 142 5.87 -2.01 -11.77
N GLN A 143 6.57 -1.51 -10.74
CA GLN A 143 7.59 -0.47 -10.89
C GLN A 143 8.73 -0.91 -11.83
N GLU A 144 9.19 -2.16 -11.71
CA GLU A 144 10.22 -2.71 -12.60
C GLU A 144 9.76 -2.78 -14.05
N ARG A 145 8.52 -3.19 -14.31
CA ARG A 145 7.96 -3.23 -15.66
C ARG A 145 7.74 -1.83 -16.23
N ILE A 146 7.23 -0.92 -15.43
CA ILE A 146 7.07 0.49 -15.81
C ILE A 146 8.42 1.10 -16.23
N ALA A 147 9.49 0.82 -15.48
CA ALA A 147 10.84 1.29 -15.83
C ALA A 147 11.31 0.75 -17.19
N LYS A 148 10.90 -0.47 -17.57
CA LYS A 148 11.16 -1.09 -18.87
C LYS A 148 10.17 -0.66 -19.96
N ARG A 149 9.16 0.14 -19.62
CA ARG A 149 8.03 0.50 -20.52
C ARG A 149 7.22 -0.72 -20.98
N GLU A 150 7.07 -1.71 -20.12
CA GLU A 150 6.31 -2.93 -20.35
C GLU A 150 5.01 -2.90 -19.58
N GLY A 151 3.95 -3.42 -20.18
CA GLY A 151 2.71 -3.75 -19.50
C GLY A 151 2.78 -5.09 -18.76
N GLY A 152 1.69 -5.46 -18.10
CA GLY A 152 1.61 -6.74 -17.40
C GLY A 152 0.24 -7.03 -16.81
N VAL A 153 0.11 -8.21 -16.25
CA VAL A 153 -1.07 -8.67 -15.52
C VAL A 153 -0.67 -8.93 -14.08
N ILE A 154 -1.41 -8.35 -13.15
CA ILE A 154 -1.27 -8.63 -11.73
C ILE A 154 -2.41 -9.57 -11.34
N TRP A 155 -2.06 -10.82 -11.07
CA TRP A 155 -3.03 -11.85 -10.70
C TRP A 155 -3.09 -12.00 -9.19
N HIS A 156 -4.15 -11.48 -8.60
CA HIS A 156 -4.41 -11.61 -7.16
C HIS A 156 -5.82 -12.17 -6.93
N THR A 157 -5.99 -12.93 -5.88
CA THR A 157 -7.30 -13.49 -5.48
C THR A 157 -8.30 -12.40 -5.16
N GLN A 158 -9.59 -12.73 -5.20
CA GLN A 158 -10.64 -11.83 -4.76
C GLN A 158 -10.46 -11.48 -3.27
N GLY A 159 -10.71 -10.23 -2.89
CA GLY A 159 -10.53 -9.76 -1.51
C GLY A 159 -9.07 -9.51 -1.08
N SER A 160 -8.09 -9.67 -1.96
CA SER A 160 -6.66 -9.41 -1.67
C SER A 160 -6.31 -7.93 -1.57
N GLY A 161 -7.25 -7.02 -1.92
CA GLY A 161 -7.03 -5.58 -1.92
C GLY A 161 -6.41 -5.05 -3.21
N LYS A 162 -6.83 -5.56 -4.37
CA LYS A 162 -6.41 -5.09 -5.70
C LYS A 162 -6.59 -3.58 -5.88
N SER A 163 -7.69 -3.02 -5.38
CA SER A 163 -7.93 -1.56 -5.44
C SER A 163 -6.86 -0.76 -4.70
N ILE A 164 -6.40 -1.22 -3.53
CA ILE A 164 -5.31 -0.59 -2.78
C ILE A 164 -4.01 -0.66 -3.58
N LEU A 165 -3.72 -1.79 -4.20
CA LEU A 165 -2.54 -1.96 -5.04
C LEU A 165 -2.53 -0.99 -6.23
N MET A 166 -3.66 -0.85 -6.94
CA MET A 166 -3.81 0.15 -8.00
C MET A 166 -3.57 1.58 -7.48
N VAL A 167 -4.12 1.92 -6.32
CA VAL A 167 -3.93 3.23 -5.69
C VAL A 167 -2.45 3.48 -5.34
N LEU A 168 -1.76 2.48 -4.80
CA LEU A 168 -0.33 2.58 -4.48
C LEU A 168 0.53 2.83 -5.73
N ILE A 169 0.27 2.10 -6.82
CA ILE A 169 0.98 2.29 -8.09
C ILE A 169 0.65 3.67 -8.69
N ALA A 170 -0.63 4.06 -8.68
CA ALA A 170 -1.07 5.35 -9.18
C ALA A 170 -0.43 6.52 -8.40
N LYS A 171 -0.42 6.43 -7.06
CA LYS A 171 0.22 7.40 -6.18
C LYS A 171 1.71 7.53 -6.53
N TRP A 172 2.41 6.40 -6.58
CA TRP A 172 3.82 6.39 -6.91
C TRP A 172 4.11 7.01 -8.29
N LEU A 173 3.35 6.66 -9.32
CA LEU A 173 3.50 7.25 -10.66
C LEU A 173 3.30 8.77 -10.65
N LEU A 174 2.24 9.25 -10.01
CA LEU A 174 1.93 10.69 -9.96
C LEU A 174 2.98 11.49 -9.18
N GLU A 175 3.66 10.88 -8.21
CA GLU A 175 4.70 11.50 -7.40
C GLU A 175 6.08 11.49 -8.08
N HIS A 176 6.39 10.44 -8.87
CA HIS A 176 7.73 10.24 -9.42
C HIS A 176 7.86 10.57 -10.92
N ASP A 177 6.74 10.66 -11.64
CA ASP A 177 6.72 11.01 -13.05
C ASP A 177 5.79 12.21 -13.31
N PRO A 178 6.35 13.43 -13.51
CA PRO A 178 5.55 14.63 -13.76
C PRO A 178 4.66 14.52 -15.02
N GLU A 179 5.06 13.72 -16.00
CA GLU A 179 4.32 13.50 -17.25
C GLU A 179 3.33 12.34 -17.17
N ALA A 180 3.31 11.61 -16.04
CA ALA A 180 2.39 10.48 -15.88
C ALA A 180 0.94 10.94 -15.90
N ARG A 181 0.16 10.25 -16.71
CA ARG A 181 -1.30 10.34 -16.77
C ARG A 181 -1.88 8.96 -16.56
N ILE A 182 -2.88 8.87 -15.74
CA ILE A 182 -3.45 7.59 -15.30
C ILE A 182 -4.90 7.52 -15.72
N LEU A 183 -5.26 6.44 -16.37
CA LEU A 183 -6.63 6.04 -16.67
C LEU A 183 -6.94 4.74 -15.94
N VAL A 184 -7.90 4.76 -15.03
CA VAL A 184 -8.44 3.56 -14.41
C VAL A 184 -9.74 3.19 -15.11
N VAL A 185 -9.81 1.98 -15.63
CA VAL A 185 -10.99 1.44 -16.32
C VAL A 185 -11.60 0.34 -15.44
N THR A 186 -12.88 0.48 -15.14
CA THR A 186 -13.67 -0.49 -14.37
C THR A 186 -14.93 -0.89 -15.13
N ASP A 187 -15.51 -2.04 -14.79
CA ASP A 187 -16.77 -2.50 -15.39
C ASP A 187 -18.00 -2.04 -14.60
N ARG A 188 -17.86 -1.69 -13.30
CA ARG A 188 -18.96 -1.38 -12.38
C ARG A 188 -18.83 -0.02 -11.73
N ASP A 189 -19.96 0.67 -11.63
CA ASP A 189 -20.04 2.01 -11.03
C ASP A 189 -19.69 2.00 -9.53
N GLU A 190 -20.08 0.97 -8.80
CA GLU A 190 -19.73 0.80 -7.38
C GLU A 190 -18.22 0.69 -7.17
N LEU A 191 -17.55 -0.06 -8.04
CA LEU A 191 -16.10 -0.25 -7.99
C LEU A 191 -15.35 1.04 -8.35
N ASP A 192 -15.82 1.75 -9.37
CA ASP A 192 -15.30 3.07 -9.75
C ASP A 192 -15.41 4.07 -8.57
N LYS A 193 -16.56 4.13 -7.91
CA LYS A 193 -16.76 4.96 -6.70
C LYS A 193 -15.83 4.56 -5.56
N GLN A 194 -15.67 3.25 -5.34
CA GLN A 194 -14.80 2.73 -4.30
C GLN A 194 -13.32 3.11 -4.55
N ILE A 195 -12.83 2.93 -5.77
CA ILE A 195 -11.45 3.27 -6.14
C ILE A 195 -11.19 4.77 -5.96
N VAL A 196 -12.10 5.62 -6.43
CA VAL A 196 -12.01 7.08 -6.25
C VAL A 196 -12.03 7.45 -4.77
N GLY A 197 -12.86 6.78 -3.96
CA GLY A 197 -12.90 6.96 -2.51
C GLY A 197 -11.55 6.63 -1.85
N VAL A 198 -10.97 5.49 -2.18
CA VAL A 198 -9.64 5.09 -1.64
C VAL A 198 -8.55 6.05 -2.11
N MET A 199 -8.57 6.48 -3.38
CA MET A 199 -7.61 7.46 -3.90
C MET A 199 -7.68 8.80 -3.17
N ARG A 200 -8.89 9.26 -2.84
CA ARG A 200 -9.09 10.50 -2.06
C ARG A 200 -8.59 10.33 -0.63
N ASN A 201 -8.94 9.25 0.02
CA ASN A 201 -8.51 8.96 1.39
C ASN A 201 -6.99 8.78 1.49
N ALA A 202 -6.36 8.21 0.46
CA ALA A 202 -4.91 8.03 0.38
C ALA A 202 -4.16 9.32 -0.04
N GLY A 203 -4.85 10.44 -0.26
CA GLY A 203 -4.25 11.71 -0.65
C GLY A 203 -3.81 11.80 -2.11
N VAL A 204 -4.17 10.84 -2.95
CA VAL A 204 -3.89 10.88 -4.40
C VAL A 204 -4.74 11.97 -5.08
N ILE A 205 -5.97 12.16 -4.58
CA ILE A 205 -6.86 13.25 -4.98
C ILE A 205 -6.87 14.25 -3.84
N GLY A 206 -6.36 15.45 -4.09
CA GLY A 206 -6.28 16.51 -3.09
C GLY A 206 -7.65 17.00 -2.59
N PRO A 207 -7.69 17.63 -1.40
CA PRO A 207 -8.91 18.28 -0.90
C PRO A 207 -9.41 19.33 -1.90
N GLY A 208 -10.72 19.32 -2.18
CA GLY A 208 -11.33 20.27 -3.12
C GLY A 208 -11.04 20.01 -4.61
N SER A 209 -10.22 19.01 -4.95
CA SER A 209 -10.02 18.64 -6.35
C SER A 209 -11.28 18.05 -6.96
N PRO A 210 -11.57 18.33 -8.26
CA PRO A 210 -12.70 17.75 -8.96
C PRO A 210 -12.58 16.22 -9.00
N SER A 211 -13.73 15.56 -9.15
CA SER A 211 -13.76 14.11 -9.28
C SER A 211 -13.03 13.69 -10.56
N PRO A 212 -12.15 12.67 -10.50
CA PRO A 212 -11.51 12.11 -11.69
C PRO A 212 -12.48 11.26 -12.53
N ARG A 213 -13.67 11.01 -12.03
CA ARG A 213 -14.67 10.15 -12.71
C ARG A 213 -15.13 10.81 -14.01
N ILE A 214 -15.14 10.02 -15.07
CA ILE A 214 -15.67 10.38 -16.36
C ILE A 214 -17.18 10.09 -16.36
N THR A 215 -17.97 11.12 -16.61
CA THR A 215 -19.44 11.02 -16.58
C THR A 215 -20.04 10.81 -17.97
N SER A 216 -19.34 11.27 -19.02
CA SER A 216 -19.83 11.17 -20.41
C SER A 216 -18.68 10.83 -21.37
N ARG A 217 -19.04 10.36 -22.56
CA ARG A 217 -18.08 10.09 -23.66
C ARG A 217 -17.39 11.36 -24.12
N ALA A 218 -18.12 12.47 -24.26
CA ALA A 218 -17.53 13.74 -24.65
C ALA A 218 -16.47 14.20 -23.66
N GLU A 219 -16.75 14.09 -22.36
CA GLU A 219 -15.79 14.39 -21.29
C GLU A 219 -14.55 13.47 -21.36
N PHE A 220 -14.72 12.19 -21.72
CA PHE A 220 -13.61 11.27 -21.90
C PHE A 220 -12.65 11.73 -22.98
N VAL A 221 -13.17 12.05 -24.18
CA VAL A 221 -12.37 12.54 -25.31
C VAL A 221 -11.69 13.85 -24.98
N GLU A 222 -12.41 14.79 -24.37
CA GLU A 222 -11.87 16.08 -23.93
C GLU A 222 -10.69 15.87 -22.93
N LYS A 223 -10.90 15.07 -21.90
CA LYS A 223 -9.86 14.81 -20.89
C LYS A 223 -8.68 14.02 -21.44
N LEU A 224 -8.87 13.13 -22.42
CA LEU A 224 -7.74 12.49 -23.10
C LEU A 224 -6.84 13.51 -23.80
N GLY A 225 -7.42 14.51 -24.44
CA GLY A 225 -6.70 15.61 -25.10
C GLY A 225 -6.14 16.68 -24.14
N SER A 226 -6.56 16.68 -22.87
CA SER A 226 -6.11 17.67 -21.88
C SER A 226 -4.65 17.45 -21.50
N THR A 227 -3.91 18.51 -21.28
CA THR A 227 -2.53 18.50 -20.74
C THR A 227 -2.50 18.54 -19.21
N THR A 228 -3.60 18.92 -18.58
CA THR A 228 -3.67 19.16 -17.12
C THR A 228 -4.28 18.01 -16.34
N THR A 229 -5.09 17.18 -16.98
CA THR A 229 -5.76 16.04 -16.31
C THR A 229 -4.78 14.87 -16.19
N ARG A 230 -4.34 14.61 -14.97
CA ARG A 230 -3.38 13.53 -14.68
C ARG A 230 -4.02 12.23 -14.21
N LEU A 231 -5.25 12.25 -13.70
CA LEU A 231 -5.99 11.07 -13.22
C LEU A 231 -7.39 11.06 -13.80
N MET A 232 -7.78 9.93 -14.35
CA MET A 232 -9.11 9.67 -14.93
C MET A 232 -9.60 8.32 -14.47
N CYS A 233 -10.89 8.21 -14.15
CA CYS A 233 -11.57 6.95 -13.85
C CYS A 233 -12.78 6.84 -14.79
N ALA A 234 -12.85 5.77 -15.56
CA ALA A 234 -13.90 5.58 -16.56
C ALA A 234 -14.49 4.17 -16.48
N LEU A 235 -15.79 4.10 -16.71
CA LEU A 235 -16.48 2.82 -16.89
C LEU A 235 -16.25 2.30 -18.31
N LEU A 236 -16.02 0.99 -18.44
CA LEU A 236 -15.72 0.35 -19.71
C LEU A 236 -16.77 0.68 -20.80
N HIS A 237 -18.05 0.67 -20.44
CA HIS A 237 -19.15 0.96 -21.38
C HIS A 237 -19.21 2.44 -21.82
N LYS A 238 -18.42 3.33 -21.23
CA LYS A 238 -18.28 4.74 -21.65
C LYS A 238 -17.11 4.94 -22.62
N ILE A 239 -16.39 3.88 -22.94
CA ILE A 239 -15.26 3.87 -23.88
C ILE A 239 -15.72 3.09 -25.11
N ASP A 240 -16.13 3.78 -26.18
CA ASP A 240 -16.57 3.15 -27.42
C ASP A 240 -15.60 3.57 -28.54
N PRO A 241 -14.99 2.60 -29.26
CA PRO A 241 -14.14 2.89 -30.41
C PRO A 241 -14.83 3.72 -31.50
N SER A 242 -16.14 3.61 -31.63
CA SER A 242 -16.91 4.39 -32.62
C SER A 242 -16.94 5.90 -32.31
N ASP A 243 -16.70 6.32 -31.08
CA ASP A 243 -16.62 7.72 -30.70
C ASP A 243 -15.32 8.40 -31.16
N LEU A 244 -14.34 7.61 -31.57
CA LEU A 244 -13.08 8.07 -32.13
C LEU A 244 -13.15 8.30 -33.66
N ASN A 245 -14.34 8.57 -34.19
CA ASN A 245 -14.64 8.72 -35.63
C ASN A 245 -13.54 9.51 -36.35
N GLY A 246 -12.60 8.79 -36.95
CA GLY A 246 -11.62 9.24 -37.92
C GLY A 246 -10.28 9.71 -37.36
N THR A 247 -10.20 10.51 -36.30
CA THR A 247 -8.91 10.99 -35.77
C THR A 247 -8.84 10.74 -34.28
N PRO A 248 -7.97 9.83 -33.82
CA PRO A 248 -7.82 9.60 -32.40
C PRO A 248 -7.38 10.90 -31.71
N PRO A 249 -7.90 11.19 -30.50
CA PRO A 249 -7.51 12.35 -29.74
C PRO A 249 -6.00 12.31 -29.47
N LYS A 250 -5.36 13.48 -29.58
CA LYS A 250 -3.93 13.59 -29.27
C LYS A 250 -3.75 13.37 -27.78
N VAL A 251 -3.10 12.30 -27.41
CA VAL A 251 -2.76 12.00 -26.01
C VAL A 251 -1.45 12.69 -25.66
N HIS A 252 -1.44 13.50 -24.61
CA HIS A 252 -0.26 14.18 -24.09
C HIS A 252 0.34 13.41 -22.91
N GLY A 253 1.65 13.52 -22.71
CA GLY A 253 2.36 12.88 -21.62
C GLY A 253 2.44 11.34 -21.76
N ARG A 254 2.72 10.69 -20.65
CA ARG A 254 2.80 9.21 -20.57
C ARG A 254 1.53 8.63 -19.97
N MET A 255 0.74 7.94 -20.78
CA MET A 255 -0.51 7.33 -20.35
C MET A 255 -0.29 5.93 -19.78
N TYR A 256 -0.70 5.74 -18.53
CA TYR A 256 -0.76 4.46 -17.85
C TYR A 256 -2.21 4.04 -17.67
N VAL A 257 -2.57 2.87 -18.19
CA VAL A 257 -3.95 2.37 -18.14
C VAL A 257 -4.01 1.19 -17.19
N PHE A 258 -4.85 1.31 -16.19
CA PHE A 258 -5.18 0.23 -15.26
C PHE A 258 -6.57 -0.32 -15.64
N VAL A 259 -6.66 -1.60 -15.93
CA VAL A 259 -7.93 -2.26 -16.24
C VAL A 259 -8.21 -3.25 -15.11
N ASP A 260 -9.29 -3.01 -14.37
CA ASP A 260 -9.76 -3.96 -13.36
C ASP A 260 -10.66 -5.01 -14.00
N GLU A 261 -10.63 -6.24 -13.45
CA GLU A 261 -11.40 -7.40 -13.97
C GLU A 261 -11.20 -7.65 -15.49
N CYS A 262 -9.95 -7.52 -15.97
CA CYS A 262 -9.60 -7.63 -17.40
C CYS A 262 -9.83 -9.02 -18.04
N HIS A 263 -10.38 -9.97 -17.28
CA HIS A 263 -10.75 -11.31 -17.75
C HIS A 263 -12.21 -11.41 -18.24
N ARG A 264 -12.97 -10.34 -18.21
CA ARG A 264 -14.37 -10.22 -18.67
C ARG A 264 -14.47 -9.68 -20.06
#